data_07e08a02d87072b6913ba9421f5a21c9
#
_entry.id   07e08a02d87072b6913ba9421f5a21c9
#
_cell.length_a   1.000
_cell.length_b   1.000
_cell.length_c   1.000
_cell.angle_alpha   90.00
_cell.angle_beta   90.00
_cell.angle_gamma   90.00
#
_symmetry.space_group_name_H-M   'P 1'
#
loop_
_entity.id
_entity.type
_entity.pdbx_description
1 polymer ?
#
loop_
_entity_poly.entity_id
_entity_poly.type
_entity_poly.pdbx_seq_one_letter_code
_entity_poly.pdbx_strand_id
1 'polypeptide(L)'
;TSTELSVVAEVSPSTASAHLARLTEQQLITLVSQGKHRYFRLASPQVGTALEALLVLAGQPRSQFVPSTPGRLRQARTCYDHMAGALAVAMGDRILAHGWLVPLATDTSSYALSPSGETAFAHLGIDVAALRTLRRRFACTCLDWSERKPHIGGAVGAALLQLCLQRAWVVQDLDSRALQTTALGQRQLPALFDLPEVALQG
;
A
#
# COMPACT_ATOMS: atom_id res chain seq x y z
N THR A 1 10.24 -5.65 -3.32
CA THR A 1 10.80 -6.93 -2.86
C THR A 1 12.04 -7.30 -3.67
N SER A 2 12.81 -8.28 -3.21
CA SER A 2 13.98 -8.80 -3.95
C SER A 2 13.60 -9.31 -5.35
N THR A 3 12.48 -10.01 -5.45
CA THR A 3 11.99 -10.56 -6.73
C THR A 3 11.67 -9.45 -7.74
N GLU A 4 11.01 -8.38 -7.31
CA GLU A 4 10.68 -7.25 -8.18
C GLU A 4 11.95 -6.51 -8.62
N LEU A 5 12.88 -6.31 -7.69
CA LEU A 5 14.15 -5.68 -8.00
C LEU A 5 14.98 -6.50 -8.98
N SER A 6 14.92 -7.84 -8.91
CA SER A 6 15.59 -8.71 -9.88
C SER A 6 15.00 -8.56 -11.28
N VAL A 7 13.68 -8.44 -11.40
CA VAL A 7 13.00 -8.24 -12.68
C VAL A 7 13.35 -6.87 -13.28
N VAL A 8 13.27 -5.80 -12.46
CA VAL A 8 13.58 -4.43 -12.91
C VAL A 8 15.04 -4.27 -13.31
N ALA A 9 15.96 -4.93 -12.61
CA ALA A 9 17.38 -4.89 -12.89
C ALA A 9 17.83 -5.90 -13.97
N GLU A 10 16.90 -6.71 -14.49
CA GLU A 10 17.16 -7.76 -15.48
C GLU A 10 18.27 -8.74 -15.06
N VAL A 11 18.32 -9.08 -13.78
CA VAL A 11 19.29 -10.01 -13.20
C VAL A 11 18.61 -11.20 -12.56
N SER A 12 19.37 -12.28 -12.33
CA SER A 12 18.83 -13.44 -11.61
C SER A 12 18.42 -13.09 -10.18
N PRO A 13 17.44 -13.77 -9.56
CA PRO A 13 17.07 -13.55 -8.16
C PRO A 13 18.25 -13.73 -7.18
N SER A 14 19.18 -14.64 -7.46
CA SER A 14 20.39 -14.85 -6.66
C SER A 14 21.35 -13.66 -6.76
N THR A 15 21.55 -13.11 -7.97
CA THR A 15 22.36 -11.92 -8.20
C THR A 15 21.75 -10.70 -7.50
N ALA A 16 20.44 -10.49 -7.65
CA ALA A 16 19.73 -9.42 -6.94
C ALA A 16 19.90 -9.53 -5.42
N SER A 17 19.74 -10.75 -4.87
CA SER A 17 19.88 -10.98 -3.43
C SER A 17 21.31 -10.67 -2.93
N ALA A 18 22.35 -11.05 -3.69
CA ALA A 18 23.74 -10.74 -3.35
C ALA A 18 24.01 -9.21 -3.36
N HIS A 19 23.50 -8.50 -4.38
CA HIS A 19 23.65 -7.04 -4.44
C HIS A 19 22.88 -6.35 -3.30
N LEU A 20 21.65 -6.78 -3.01
CA LEU A 20 20.86 -6.21 -1.92
C LEU A 20 21.50 -6.43 -0.56
N ALA A 21 22.08 -7.62 -0.31
CA ALA A 21 22.84 -7.89 0.91
C ALA A 21 24.01 -6.91 1.05
N ARG A 22 24.79 -6.73 -0.02
CA ARG A 22 25.94 -5.83 -0.03
C ARG A 22 25.54 -4.36 0.17
N LEU A 23 24.47 -3.91 -0.49
CA LEU A 23 23.93 -2.54 -0.31
C LEU A 23 23.43 -2.31 1.12
N THR A 24 22.84 -3.35 1.75
CA THR A 24 22.40 -3.29 3.14
C THR A 24 23.59 -3.22 4.10
N GLU A 25 24.63 -4.02 3.87
CA GLU A 25 25.88 -4.00 4.66
C GLU A 25 26.56 -2.62 4.58
N GLN A 26 26.55 -1.99 3.41
CA GLN A 26 27.10 -0.65 3.20
C GLN A 26 26.15 0.48 3.66
N GLN A 27 25.05 0.15 4.32
CA GLN A 27 24.06 1.12 4.83
C GLN A 27 23.47 2.06 3.76
N LEU A 28 23.48 1.65 2.49
CA LEU A 28 22.82 2.38 1.40
C LEU A 28 21.30 2.10 1.34
N ILE A 29 20.91 0.90 1.76
CA ILE A 29 19.52 0.51 1.87
C ILE A 29 19.25 -0.14 3.22
N THR A 30 17.98 -0.13 3.64
CA THR A 30 17.50 -0.83 4.82
C THR A 30 16.43 -1.84 4.45
N LEU A 31 16.40 -2.97 5.17
CA LEU A 31 15.39 -3.99 5.04
C LEU A 31 14.22 -3.68 5.99
N VAL A 32 13.01 -3.62 5.44
CA VAL A 32 11.78 -3.49 6.20
C VAL A 32 11.00 -4.79 6.07
N SER A 33 10.84 -5.52 7.17
CA SER A 33 10.05 -6.74 7.20
C SER A 33 8.60 -6.42 7.53
N GLN A 34 7.67 -6.91 6.71
CA GLN A 34 6.25 -6.76 6.91
C GLN A 34 5.55 -8.10 6.68
N GLY A 35 5.20 -8.79 7.74
CA GLY A 35 4.71 -10.15 7.67
C GLY A 35 5.74 -11.07 6.99
N LYS A 36 5.33 -11.74 5.92
CA LYS A 36 6.21 -12.61 5.10
C LYS A 36 7.01 -11.84 4.04
N HIS A 37 6.75 -10.55 3.86
CA HIS A 37 7.39 -9.75 2.82
C HIS A 37 8.58 -8.98 3.37
N ARG A 38 9.62 -8.91 2.54
CA ARG A 38 10.85 -8.14 2.78
C ARG A 38 10.93 -7.04 1.73
N TYR A 39 10.87 -5.79 2.20
CA TYR A 39 11.00 -4.62 1.35
C TYR A 39 12.33 -3.95 1.60
N PHE A 40 12.93 -3.43 0.53
CA PHE A 40 14.15 -2.62 0.62
C PHE A 40 13.79 -1.16 0.37
N ARG A 41 14.38 -0.28 1.15
CA ARG A 41 14.27 1.18 0.98
C ARG A 41 15.62 1.82 1.11
N LEU A 42 15.80 3.03 0.59
CA LEU A 42 17.01 3.81 0.83
C LEU A 42 17.18 4.04 2.34
N ALA A 43 18.42 3.96 2.82
CA ALA A 43 18.72 4.06 4.24
C ALA A 43 18.44 5.47 4.79
N SER A 44 18.60 6.50 3.95
CA SER A 44 18.36 7.88 4.33
C SER A 44 18.01 8.75 3.11
N PRO A 45 17.42 9.95 3.32
CA PRO A 45 17.22 10.93 2.25
C PRO A 45 18.53 11.34 1.56
N GLN A 46 19.64 11.38 2.31
CA GLN A 46 20.97 11.75 1.78
C GLN A 46 21.47 10.75 0.73
N VAL A 47 21.19 9.44 0.93
CA VAL A 47 21.48 8.42 -0.09
C VAL A 47 20.65 8.70 -1.36
N GLY A 48 19.38 9.08 -1.21
CA GLY A 48 18.53 9.48 -2.33
C GLY A 48 19.13 10.66 -3.11
N THR A 49 19.51 11.73 -2.43
CA THR A 49 20.12 12.90 -3.03
C THR A 49 21.43 12.57 -3.77
N ALA A 50 22.28 11.73 -3.17
CA ALA A 50 23.53 11.31 -3.81
C ALA A 50 23.27 10.49 -5.09
N LEU A 51 22.29 9.58 -5.07
CA LEU A 51 21.90 8.81 -6.25
C LEU A 51 21.31 9.70 -7.36
N GLU A 52 20.47 10.68 -7.00
CA GLU A 52 19.93 11.65 -7.96
C GLU A 52 21.05 12.45 -8.62
N ALA A 53 22.05 12.91 -7.86
CA ALA A 53 23.21 13.61 -8.41
C ALA A 53 24.01 12.72 -9.36
N LEU A 54 24.23 11.45 -9.03
CA LEU A 54 24.90 10.50 -9.91
C LEU A 54 24.09 10.25 -11.21
N LEU A 55 22.77 10.17 -11.13
CA LEU A 55 21.91 10.01 -12.30
C LEU A 55 21.99 11.23 -13.24
N VAL A 56 22.06 12.44 -12.67
CA VAL A 56 22.26 13.66 -13.46
C VAL A 56 23.60 13.63 -14.18
N LEU A 57 24.69 13.23 -13.51
CA LEU A 57 26.02 13.11 -14.11
C LEU A 57 26.07 12.01 -15.19
N ALA A 58 25.32 10.94 -15.01
CA ALA A 58 25.22 9.86 -15.99
C ALA A 58 24.41 10.23 -17.25
N GLY A 59 23.79 11.43 -17.27
CA GLY A 59 23.00 11.90 -18.42
C GLY A 59 21.74 11.09 -18.68
N GLN A 60 21.30 10.29 -17.73
CA GLN A 60 20.06 9.51 -17.83
C GLN A 60 18.85 10.43 -17.76
N PRO A 61 17.92 10.38 -18.71
CA PRO A 61 16.65 11.07 -18.58
C PRO A 61 15.95 10.55 -17.33
N ARG A 62 15.29 11.44 -16.57
CA ARG A 62 14.39 11.06 -15.47
C ARG A 62 13.26 10.23 -16.05
N SER A 63 13.47 8.92 -16.24
CA SER A 63 12.36 8.04 -16.56
C SER A 63 11.46 7.98 -15.33
N GLN A 64 10.20 8.34 -15.51
CA GLN A 64 9.21 8.05 -14.47
C GLN A 64 9.26 6.55 -14.20
N PHE A 65 9.42 6.18 -12.93
CA PHE A 65 9.38 4.77 -12.54
C PHE A 65 8.03 4.19 -12.99
N VAL A 66 8.07 3.35 -14.00
CA VAL A 66 6.91 2.55 -14.41
C VAL A 66 7.11 1.17 -13.80
N PRO A 67 6.29 0.78 -12.80
CA PRO A 67 6.38 -0.55 -12.22
C PRO A 67 6.14 -1.60 -13.31
N SER A 68 6.98 -2.62 -13.40
CA SER A 68 6.79 -3.77 -14.30
C SER A 68 5.62 -4.68 -13.89
N THR A 69 4.92 -4.31 -12.83
CA THR A 69 3.76 -5.04 -12.33
C THR A 69 2.60 -4.95 -13.28
N PRO A 70 1.91 -6.07 -13.57
CA PRO A 70 0.70 -6.07 -14.37
C PRO A 70 -0.32 -5.03 -13.86
N GLY A 71 -0.95 -4.28 -14.76
CA GLY A 71 -1.87 -3.18 -14.43
C GLY A 71 -2.92 -3.61 -13.41
N ARG A 72 -3.53 -4.79 -13.59
CA ARG A 72 -4.53 -5.36 -12.66
C ARG A 72 -4.04 -5.47 -11.21
N LEU A 73 -2.75 -5.83 -10.98
CA LEU A 73 -2.16 -5.93 -9.65
C LEU A 73 -1.77 -4.56 -9.09
N ARG A 74 -1.49 -3.59 -9.94
CA ARG A 74 -1.25 -2.20 -9.54
C ARG A 74 -2.53 -1.53 -9.10
N GLN A 75 -3.63 -1.78 -9.81
CA GLN A 75 -4.91 -1.14 -9.55
C GLN A 75 -5.48 -1.54 -8.19
N ALA A 76 -5.67 -2.82 -7.97
CA ALA A 76 -6.09 -3.35 -6.68
C ALA A 76 -5.64 -4.81 -6.51
N ARG A 77 -5.21 -5.14 -5.32
CA ARG A 77 -4.79 -6.49 -4.94
C ARG A 77 -4.94 -6.73 -3.45
N THR A 78 -4.89 -7.97 -3.04
CA THR A 78 -4.74 -8.30 -1.63
C THR A 78 -3.28 -8.17 -1.19
N CYS A 79 -3.06 -7.54 -0.03
CA CYS A 79 -1.81 -7.51 0.71
C CYS A 79 -2.04 -8.21 2.03
N TYR A 80 -1.77 -9.51 2.10
CA TYR A 80 -2.16 -10.32 3.24
C TYR A 80 -3.69 -10.46 3.34
N ASP A 81 -4.29 -9.76 4.30
CA ASP A 81 -5.72 -9.78 4.60
C ASP A 81 -6.39 -8.41 4.40
N HIS A 82 -5.70 -7.46 3.81
CA HIS A 82 -6.22 -6.13 3.50
C HIS A 82 -5.90 -5.74 2.06
N MET A 83 -6.53 -4.68 1.56
CA MET A 83 -6.39 -4.23 0.19
C MET A 83 -5.14 -3.37 0.00
N ALA A 84 -4.52 -3.48 -1.17
CA ALA A 84 -3.36 -2.72 -1.64
C ALA A 84 -3.55 -2.30 -3.10
N GLY A 85 -2.63 -1.51 -3.63
CA GLY A 85 -2.68 -0.91 -4.97
C GLY A 85 -3.28 0.49 -4.97
N ALA A 86 -3.43 1.06 -6.15
CA ALA A 86 -3.88 2.44 -6.34
C ALA A 86 -5.21 2.73 -5.64
N LEU A 87 -6.17 1.80 -5.72
CA LEU A 87 -7.46 1.92 -5.05
C LEU A 87 -7.31 2.02 -3.52
N ALA A 88 -6.52 1.13 -2.92
CA ALA A 88 -6.33 1.11 -1.46
C ALA A 88 -5.58 2.33 -0.95
N VAL A 89 -4.59 2.81 -1.71
CA VAL A 89 -3.88 4.06 -1.42
C VAL A 89 -4.84 5.24 -1.48
N ALA A 90 -5.64 5.35 -2.55
CA ALA A 90 -6.62 6.43 -2.69
C ALA A 90 -7.66 6.42 -1.55
N MET A 91 -8.18 5.24 -1.18
CA MET A 91 -9.08 5.11 -0.03
C MET A 91 -8.40 5.54 1.28
N GLY A 92 -7.16 5.12 1.49
CA GLY A 92 -6.37 5.51 2.67
C GLY A 92 -6.15 7.02 2.74
N ASP A 93 -5.76 7.65 1.64
CA ASP A 93 -5.56 9.09 1.53
C ASP A 93 -6.85 9.85 1.90
N ARG A 94 -8.02 9.37 1.43
CA ARG A 94 -9.31 10.00 1.74
C ARG A 94 -9.75 9.79 3.19
N ILE A 95 -9.58 8.59 3.74
CA ILE A 95 -9.86 8.29 5.15
C ILE A 95 -9.05 9.21 6.07
N LEU A 96 -7.78 9.45 5.75
CA LEU A 96 -6.91 10.36 6.48
C LEU A 96 -7.30 11.83 6.26
N ALA A 97 -7.62 12.24 5.04
CA ALA A 97 -8.05 13.60 4.70
C ALA A 97 -9.36 13.99 5.39
N HIS A 98 -10.30 13.04 5.52
CA HIS A 98 -11.54 13.24 6.29
C HIS A 98 -11.32 13.19 7.82
N GLY A 99 -10.11 12.90 8.26
CA GLY A 99 -9.77 12.78 9.67
C GLY A 99 -10.48 11.60 10.36
N TRP A 100 -10.92 10.57 9.63
CA TRP A 100 -11.51 9.36 10.23
C TRP A 100 -10.47 8.56 11.02
N LEU A 101 -9.26 8.48 10.48
CA LEU A 101 -8.09 7.95 11.16
C LEU A 101 -7.06 9.07 11.33
N VAL A 102 -6.42 9.12 12.50
CA VAL A 102 -5.39 10.10 12.84
C VAL A 102 -4.11 9.39 13.28
N PRO A 103 -2.91 9.84 12.85
CA PRO A 103 -1.66 9.24 13.30
C PRO A 103 -1.52 9.33 14.81
N LEU A 104 -0.98 8.29 15.44
CA LEU A 104 -0.62 8.33 16.86
C LEU A 104 0.66 9.16 17.05
N ALA A 105 0.68 10.03 18.06
CA ALA A 105 1.86 10.84 18.38
C ALA A 105 3.08 9.98 18.78
N THR A 106 2.83 8.83 19.42
CA THR A 106 3.87 7.90 19.91
C THR A 106 4.33 6.89 18.87
N ASP A 107 3.54 6.66 17.82
CA ASP A 107 3.85 5.71 16.75
C ASP A 107 3.21 6.16 15.44
N THR A 108 3.96 6.88 14.64
CA THR A 108 3.51 7.40 13.33
C THR A 108 3.14 6.31 12.32
N SER A 109 3.46 5.05 12.60
CA SER A 109 3.05 3.89 11.80
C SER A 109 1.70 3.32 12.22
N SER A 110 1.07 3.86 13.26
CA SER A 110 -0.24 3.46 13.77
C SER A 110 -1.23 4.62 13.73
N TYR A 111 -2.50 4.27 13.61
CA TYR A 111 -3.59 5.22 13.58
C TYR A 111 -4.56 4.98 14.73
N ALA A 112 -5.07 6.06 15.31
CA ALA A 112 -6.25 6.08 16.16
C ALA A 112 -7.50 6.42 15.34
N LEU A 113 -8.64 5.97 15.81
CA LEU A 113 -9.93 6.34 15.25
C LEU A 113 -10.42 7.62 15.93
N SER A 114 -10.86 8.58 15.12
CA SER A 114 -11.50 9.80 15.61
C SER A 114 -13.00 9.59 15.87
N PRO A 115 -13.69 10.50 16.57
CA PRO A 115 -15.15 10.44 16.71
C PRO A 115 -15.89 10.48 15.37
N SER A 116 -15.41 11.29 14.40
CA SER A 116 -15.97 11.32 13.05
C SER A 116 -15.75 9.99 12.31
N GLY A 117 -14.60 9.36 12.53
CA GLY A 117 -14.28 8.03 11.99
C GLY A 117 -15.17 6.94 12.60
N GLU A 118 -15.48 6.99 13.90
CA GLU A 118 -16.43 6.05 14.52
C GLU A 118 -17.80 6.12 13.85
N THR A 119 -18.30 7.32 13.63
CA THR A 119 -19.56 7.53 12.93
C THR A 119 -19.50 7.03 11.48
N ALA A 120 -18.44 7.37 10.75
CA ALA A 120 -18.30 6.98 9.36
C ALA A 120 -18.19 5.45 9.19
N PHE A 121 -17.37 4.78 10.00
CA PHE A 121 -17.24 3.32 9.93
C PHE A 121 -18.51 2.59 10.37
N ALA A 122 -19.24 3.13 11.35
CA ALA A 122 -20.55 2.59 11.73
C ALA A 122 -21.57 2.69 10.56
N HIS A 123 -21.62 3.81 9.86
CA HIS A 123 -22.45 3.98 8.65
C HIS A 123 -22.05 3.03 7.52
N LEU A 124 -20.79 2.71 7.40
CA LEU A 124 -20.31 1.68 6.47
C LEU A 124 -20.67 0.25 6.90
N GLY A 125 -21.12 0.06 8.14
CA GLY A 125 -21.44 -1.24 8.70
C GLY A 125 -20.24 -1.98 9.30
N ILE A 126 -19.17 -1.25 9.63
CA ILE A 126 -17.97 -1.81 10.28
C ILE A 126 -18.14 -1.72 11.80
N ASP A 127 -18.13 -2.86 12.47
CA ASP A 127 -18.16 -2.95 13.93
C ASP A 127 -16.79 -2.62 14.54
N VAL A 128 -16.60 -1.35 14.83
CA VAL A 128 -15.34 -0.83 15.41
C VAL A 128 -15.06 -1.45 16.78
N ALA A 129 -16.10 -1.69 17.59
CA ALA A 129 -15.94 -2.29 18.92
C ALA A 129 -15.36 -3.71 18.81
N ALA A 130 -15.89 -4.52 17.90
CA ALA A 130 -15.34 -5.83 17.61
C ALA A 130 -13.90 -5.77 17.12
N LEU A 131 -13.53 -4.80 16.23
CA LEU A 131 -12.17 -4.65 15.74
C LEU A 131 -11.16 -4.35 16.86
N ARG A 132 -11.56 -3.59 17.90
CA ARG A 132 -10.71 -3.25 19.04
C ARG A 132 -10.40 -4.45 19.96
N THR A 133 -11.21 -5.51 19.92
CA THR A 133 -10.96 -6.72 20.72
C THR A 133 -9.95 -7.67 20.11
N LEU A 134 -9.58 -7.47 18.85
CA LEU A 134 -8.68 -8.35 18.14
C LEU A 134 -7.23 -8.23 18.64
N ARG A 135 -6.54 -9.37 18.75
CA ARG A 135 -5.11 -9.42 19.13
C ARG A 135 -4.19 -9.02 17.96
N ARG A 136 -4.43 -7.83 17.39
CA ARG A 136 -3.63 -7.27 16.30
C ARG A 136 -3.68 -5.75 16.32
N ARG A 137 -2.80 -5.11 15.56
CA ARG A 137 -2.84 -3.63 15.41
C ARG A 137 -4.21 -3.21 14.88
N PHE A 138 -4.80 -2.20 15.51
CA PHE A 138 -6.12 -1.71 15.12
C PHE A 138 -6.10 -1.13 13.69
N ALA A 139 -5.26 -0.13 13.44
CA ALA A 139 -5.02 0.43 12.14
C ALA A 139 -3.55 0.86 12.03
N CYS A 140 -2.91 0.60 10.90
CA CYS A 140 -1.50 0.93 10.69
C CYS A 140 -1.19 1.22 9.23
N THR A 141 -0.06 1.90 9.01
CA THR A 141 0.49 2.07 7.67
C THR A 141 0.99 0.73 7.14
N CYS A 142 0.71 0.46 5.88
CA CYS A 142 1.31 -0.61 5.11
C CYS A 142 1.83 0.00 3.81
N LEU A 143 3.15 -0.04 3.58
CA LEU A 143 3.73 0.58 2.39
C LEU A 143 3.32 -0.19 1.13
N ASP A 144 2.69 0.52 0.19
CA ASP A 144 2.43 -0.03 -1.14
C ASP A 144 3.69 0.08 -2.00
N TRP A 145 4.17 -1.06 -2.48
CA TRP A 145 5.40 -1.12 -3.27
C TRP A 145 5.21 -0.58 -4.71
N SER A 146 3.99 -0.65 -5.28
CA SER A 146 3.72 -0.16 -6.62
C SER A 146 3.44 1.34 -6.64
N GLU A 147 2.74 1.83 -5.63
CA GLU A 147 2.36 3.25 -5.53
C GLU A 147 3.37 4.08 -4.74
N ARG A 148 4.27 3.40 -3.98
CA ARG A 148 5.25 4.02 -3.07
C ARG A 148 4.62 4.94 -2.02
N LYS A 149 3.37 4.67 -1.69
CA LYS A 149 2.56 5.36 -0.70
C LYS A 149 1.99 4.35 0.29
N PRO A 150 1.66 4.75 1.51
CA PRO A 150 1.01 3.85 2.45
C PRO A 150 -0.46 3.65 2.10
N HIS A 151 -0.97 2.46 2.39
CA HIS A 151 -2.39 2.13 2.49
C HIS A 151 -2.70 1.64 3.91
N ILE A 152 -3.98 1.49 4.23
CA ILE A 152 -4.41 1.12 5.58
C ILE A 152 -4.33 -0.39 5.77
N GLY A 153 -3.52 -0.80 6.74
CA GLY A 153 -3.43 -2.18 7.24
C GLY A 153 -4.07 -2.33 8.62
N GLY A 154 -3.81 -3.47 9.27
CA GLY A 154 -4.37 -3.80 10.58
C GLY A 154 -5.81 -4.30 10.50
N ALA A 155 -6.51 -4.29 11.66
CA ALA A 155 -7.90 -4.75 11.74
C ALA A 155 -8.84 -3.92 10.86
N VAL A 156 -8.64 -2.60 10.81
CA VAL A 156 -9.42 -1.69 9.95
C VAL A 156 -9.19 -2.00 8.47
N GLY A 157 -7.94 -2.18 8.04
CA GLY A 157 -7.65 -2.53 6.64
C GLY A 157 -8.30 -3.84 6.21
N ALA A 158 -8.27 -4.85 7.09
CA ALA A 158 -8.95 -6.13 6.86
C ALA A 158 -10.47 -5.96 6.77
N ALA A 159 -11.07 -5.18 7.67
CA ALA A 159 -12.51 -4.91 7.67
C ALA A 159 -12.95 -4.18 6.38
N LEU A 160 -12.16 -3.21 5.90
CA LEU A 160 -12.43 -2.51 4.64
C LEU A 160 -12.41 -3.47 3.44
N LEU A 161 -11.44 -4.38 3.37
CA LEU A 161 -11.42 -5.39 2.32
C LEU A 161 -12.65 -6.30 2.39
N GLN A 162 -12.97 -6.81 3.58
CA GLN A 162 -14.15 -7.66 3.78
C GLN A 162 -15.44 -6.95 3.39
N LEU A 163 -15.59 -5.68 3.77
CA LEU A 163 -16.73 -4.86 3.37
C LEU A 163 -16.82 -4.77 1.83
N CYS A 164 -15.72 -4.46 1.15
CA CYS A 164 -15.70 -4.34 -0.31
C CYS A 164 -16.07 -5.66 -1.01
N LEU A 165 -15.62 -6.79 -0.48
CA LEU A 165 -15.96 -8.13 -0.99
C LEU A 165 -17.43 -8.47 -0.73
N GLN A 166 -17.93 -8.28 0.50
CA GLN A 166 -19.31 -8.57 0.89
C GLN A 166 -20.34 -7.73 0.12
N ARG A 167 -19.99 -6.46 -0.15
CA ARG A 167 -20.82 -5.55 -0.94
C ARG A 167 -20.66 -5.75 -2.45
N ALA A 168 -19.81 -6.71 -2.86
CA ALA A 168 -19.44 -6.94 -4.26
C ALA A 168 -18.95 -5.65 -4.97
N TRP A 169 -18.27 -4.76 -4.24
CA TRP A 169 -17.60 -3.59 -4.84
C TRP A 169 -16.29 -3.99 -5.51
N VAL A 170 -15.65 -5.00 -4.96
CA VAL A 170 -14.53 -5.69 -5.60
C VAL A 170 -14.78 -7.21 -5.59
N VAL A 171 -14.19 -7.89 -6.56
CA VAL A 171 -14.15 -9.35 -6.63
C VAL A 171 -12.70 -9.79 -6.69
N GLN A 172 -12.39 -10.89 -6.04
CA GLN A 172 -11.05 -11.46 -6.09
C GLN A 172 -10.91 -12.39 -7.28
N ASP A 173 -9.81 -12.26 -8.01
CA ASP A 173 -9.42 -13.19 -9.06
C ASP A 173 -9.04 -14.53 -8.41
N LEU A 174 -9.56 -15.65 -8.93
CA LEU A 174 -9.35 -16.99 -8.35
C LEU A 174 -7.89 -17.43 -8.39
N ASP A 175 -7.15 -17.03 -9.42
CA ASP A 175 -5.79 -17.51 -9.69
C ASP A 175 -4.71 -16.47 -9.30
N SER A 176 -5.12 -15.34 -8.74
CA SER A 176 -4.18 -14.29 -8.38
C SER A 176 -4.62 -13.50 -7.15
N ARG A 177 -3.76 -12.59 -6.70
CA ARG A 177 -4.09 -11.64 -5.64
C ARG A 177 -4.81 -10.40 -6.18
N ALA A 178 -5.07 -10.33 -7.48
CA ALA A 178 -5.74 -9.19 -8.07
C ALA A 178 -7.18 -9.06 -7.55
N LEU A 179 -7.60 -7.83 -7.34
CA LEU A 179 -8.97 -7.45 -7.05
C LEU A 179 -9.48 -6.63 -8.24
N GLN A 180 -10.63 -7.00 -8.75
CA GLN A 180 -11.29 -6.28 -9.82
C GLN A 180 -12.41 -5.43 -9.25
N THR A 181 -12.40 -4.13 -9.52
CA THR A 181 -13.51 -3.25 -9.15
C THR A 181 -14.70 -3.52 -10.07
N THR A 182 -15.83 -3.86 -9.47
CA THR A 182 -17.07 -4.14 -10.22
C THR A 182 -17.72 -2.83 -10.70
N ALA A 183 -18.68 -2.93 -11.62
CA ALA A 183 -19.49 -1.77 -12.02
C ALA A 183 -20.24 -1.13 -10.83
N LEU A 184 -20.61 -1.93 -9.81
CA LEU A 184 -21.20 -1.43 -8.57
C LEU A 184 -20.14 -0.67 -7.75
N GLY A 185 -18.94 -1.25 -7.60
CA GLY A 185 -17.81 -0.61 -6.91
C GLY A 185 -17.41 0.71 -7.56
N GLN A 186 -17.35 0.76 -8.88
CA GLN A 186 -17.05 1.99 -9.63
C GLN A 186 -18.02 3.14 -9.34
N ARG A 187 -19.27 2.84 -9.03
CA ARG A 187 -20.29 3.84 -8.65
C ARG A 187 -20.25 4.18 -7.17
N GLN A 188 -20.08 3.16 -6.30
CA GLN A 188 -20.25 3.33 -4.85
C GLN A 188 -19.00 3.85 -4.15
N LEU A 189 -17.81 3.37 -4.53
CA LEU A 189 -16.57 3.74 -3.86
C LEU A 189 -16.26 5.25 -3.96
N PRO A 190 -16.41 5.91 -5.15
CA PRO A 190 -16.23 7.36 -5.23
C PRO A 190 -17.22 8.13 -4.36
N ALA A 191 -18.49 7.71 -4.33
CA ALA A 191 -19.52 8.40 -3.55
C ALA A 191 -19.28 8.29 -2.03
N LEU A 192 -18.76 7.15 -1.55
CA LEU A 192 -18.55 6.88 -0.12
C LEU A 192 -17.22 7.42 0.40
N PHE A 193 -16.19 7.41 -0.42
CA PHE A 193 -14.84 7.81 -0.02
C PHE A 193 -14.35 9.06 -0.75
N ASP A 194 -15.17 9.70 -1.55
CA ASP A 194 -14.80 10.88 -2.36
C ASP A 194 -13.54 10.61 -3.22
N LEU A 195 -13.51 9.43 -3.89
CA LEU A 195 -12.37 9.02 -4.69
C LEU A 195 -12.34 9.75 -6.04
N PRO A 196 -11.15 10.12 -6.53
CA PRO A 196 -11.02 10.62 -7.90
C PRO A 196 -11.29 9.48 -8.91
N GLU A 197 -11.90 9.81 -10.06
CA GLU A 197 -12.23 8.81 -11.11
C GLU A 197 -11.01 7.99 -11.57
N VAL A 198 -9.83 8.61 -11.61
CA VAL A 198 -8.56 7.96 -11.99
C VAL A 198 -8.20 6.79 -11.05
N ALA A 199 -8.63 6.80 -9.80
CA ALA A 199 -8.34 5.73 -8.86
C ALA A 199 -9.04 4.40 -9.20
N LEU A 200 -10.00 4.40 -10.10
CA LEU A 200 -10.82 3.24 -10.49
C LEU A 200 -10.53 2.72 -11.90
N GLN A 201 -9.74 3.47 -12.67
CA GLN A 201 -9.37 3.11 -14.04
C GLN A 201 -8.12 2.25 -14.03
N GLY A 202 -8.21 0.98 -14.42
CA GLY A 202 -7.12 0.04 -14.53
C GLY A 202 -7.37 -1.00 -15.61
#